data_991cd4d1c60b185a01915887a7cecc2b
#
_entry.id   991cd4d1c60b185a01915887a7cecc2b
#
_cell.length_a   1.000
_cell.length_b   1.000
_cell.length_c   1.000
_cell.angle_alpha   90.00
_cell.angle_beta   90.00
_cell.angle_gamma   90.00
#
_symmetry.space_group_name_H-M   'P 1'
#
loop_
_entity.id
_entity.type
_entity.pdbx_description
1 polymer ?
#
loop_
_entity_poly.entity_id
_entity_poly.type
_entity_poly.pdbx_seq_one_letter_code
_entity_poly.pdbx_strand_id
1 'polypeptide(L)'
;MIEFFMAMIPPTKTHQEKRATICSDRKIRFYEDEELKAVRQKLKANLAKFRPNRKAVGPVRLVVKWCFPIKGKHKDGEWKISKPDLDNSNKLLQDCMTDLGFWKDDAQVASLICEKFWAVIPGIWIRVEELDNDTN
;
A
#
# COMPACT_ATOMS: atom_id res chain seq x y z
N MET A 1 -10.53 12.98 -9.20
CA MET A 1 -10.55 12.11 -8.00
C MET A 1 -10.81 10.67 -8.40
N ILE A 2 -10.08 9.75 -7.83
CA ILE A 2 -10.26 8.31 -8.07
C ILE A 2 -10.56 7.67 -6.71
N GLU A 3 -11.59 6.84 -6.66
CA GLU A 3 -11.99 6.15 -5.44
C GLU A 3 -12.40 4.73 -5.79
N PHE A 4 -11.86 3.75 -5.07
CA PHE A 4 -12.15 2.34 -5.34
C PHE A 4 -11.91 1.47 -4.11
N PHE A 5 -12.50 0.29 -4.15
CA PHE A 5 -12.29 -0.74 -3.14
C PHE A 5 -11.71 -1.99 -3.82
N MET A 6 -10.56 -2.44 -3.34
CA MET A 6 -9.94 -3.67 -3.81
C MET A 6 -10.35 -4.82 -2.90
N ALA A 7 -11.14 -5.75 -3.43
CA ALA A 7 -11.56 -6.93 -2.68
C ALA A 7 -10.41 -7.94 -2.64
N MET A 8 -9.67 -7.93 -1.54
CA MET A 8 -8.55 -8.84 -1.31
C MET A 8 -8.22 -8.87 0.18
N ILE A 9 -7.53 -9.90 0.63
CA ILE A 9 -7.02 -9.92 1.99
C ILE A 9 -5.77 -9.03 2.01
N PRO A 10 -5.77 -7.95 2.82
CA PRO A 10 -4.58 -7.09 2.89
C PRO A 10 -3.36 -7.87 3.35
N PRO A 11 -2.17 -7.60 2.79
CA PRO A 11 -0.97 -8.33 3.17
C PRO A 11 -0.55 -8.02 4.60
N THR A 12 0.01 -9.01 5.26
CA THR A 12 0.55 -8.87 6.61
C THR A 12 2.07 -8.73 6.60
N LYS A 13 2.73 -9.22 5.57
CA LYS A 13 4.16 -8.99 5.37
C LYS A 13 4.34 -7.75 4.49
N THR A 14 4.86 -6.69 5.08
CA THR A 14 4.84 -5.37 4.44
C THR A 14 6.17 -4.64 4.43
N HIS A 15 7.17 -5.09 5.19
CA HIS A 15 8.46 -4.42 5.22
C HIS A 15 9.51 -5.23 4.48
N GLN A 16 10.49 -4.53 3.94
CA GLN A 16 11.59 -5.15 3.24
C GLN A 16 12.59 -5.73 4.22
N GLU A 17 12.74 -7.05 4.19
CA GLU A 17 13.85 -7.72 4.83
C GLU A 17 14.83 -8.09 3.73
N LYS A 18 15.96 -7.39 3.68
CA LYS A 18 17.02 -7.75 2.76
C LYS A 18 17.87 -8.83 3.41
N ARG A 19 17.90 -9.99 2.77
CA ARG A 19 18.74 -11.07 3.23
C ARG A 19 20.16 -10.84 2.71
N ALA A 20 21.14 -11.04 3.60
CA ALA A 20 22.55 -10.98 3.23
C ALA A 20 23.05 -12.38 2.93
N THR A 21 23.82 -12.53 1.86
CA THR A 21 24.50 -13.78 1.53
C THR A 21 25.94 -13.50 1.14
N ILE A 22 26.84 -14.41 1.47
CA ILE A 22 28.26 -14.32 1.11
C ILE A 22 28.45 -15.08 -0.19
N CYS A 23 28.86 -14.37 -1.23
CA CYS A 23 29.13 -14.96 -2.54
C CYS A 23 30.55 -15.54 -2.58
N SER A 24 30.86 -16.34 -3.63
CA SER A 24 32.17 -16.99 -3.82
C SER A 24 33.33 -16.00 -3.88
N ASP A 25 33.07 -14.74 -4.26
CA ASP A 25 34.03 -13.64 -4.26
C ASP A 25 34.17 -12.95 -2.90
N ARG A 26 33.54 -13.48 -1.86
CA ARG A 26 33.49 -12.94 -0.50
C ARG A 26 32.81 -11.59 -0.38
N LYS A 27 31.99 -11.20 -1.36
CA LYS A 27 31.17 -9.99 -1.26
C LYS A 27 29.84 -10.34 -0.63
N ILE A 28 29.35 -9.42 0.21
CA ILE A 28 28.01 -9.54 0.80
C ILE A 28 27.02 -8.97 -0.19
N ARG A 29 26.02 -9.76 -0.54
CA ARG A 29 24.95 -9.31 -1.42
C ARG A 29 23.62 -9.33 -0.70
N PHE A 30 22.79 -8.33 -1.00
CA PHE A 30 21.46 -8.19 -0.41
C PHE A 30 20.42 -8.40 -1.50
N TYR A 31 19.36 -9.10 -1.16
CA TYR A 31 18.26 -9.33 -2.10
C TYR A 31 16.92 -9.27 -1.37
N GLU A 32 15.85 -8.96 -2.13
CA GLU A 32 14.50 -8.88 -1.60
C GLU A 32 13.98 -10.28 -1.26
N ASP A 33 13.26 -10.38 -0.16
CA ASP A 33 12.57 -11.59 0.28
C ASP A 33 11.56 -12.03 -0.80
N GLU A 34 11.56 -13.32 -1.16
CA GLU A 34 10.66 -13.88 -2.18
C GLU A 34 9.19 -13.74 -1.78
N GLU A 35 8.89 -13.84 -0.48
CA GLU A 35 7.54 -13.66 0.01
C GLU A 35 7.06 -12.21 -0.20
N LEU A 36 7.92 -11.24 0.04
CA LEU A 36 7.60 -9.84 -0.19
C LEU A 36 7.41 -9.55 -1.69
N LYS A 37 8.22 -10.17 -2.54
CA LYS A 37 8.02 -10.05 -4.00
C LYS A 37 6.65 -10.55 -4.42
N ALA A 38 6.22 -11.69 -3.91
CA ALA A 38 4.90 -12.25 -4.20
C ALA A 38 3.78 -11.34 -3.72
N VAL A 39 3.92 -10.76 -2.52
CA VAL A 39 2.98 -9.79 -1.97
C VAL A 39 2.88 -8.56 -2.86
N ARG A 40 4.02 -8.04 -3.29
CA ARG A 40 4.10 -6.85 -4.17
C ARG A 40 3.42 -7.12 -5.51
N GLN A 41 3.68 -8.27 -6.12
CA GLN A 41 3.08 -8.66 -7.39
C GLN A 41 1.55 -8.77 -7.29
N LYS A 42 1.06 -9.39 -6.22
CA LYS A 42 -0.38 -9.53 -5.98
C LYS A 42 -1.05 -8.17 -5.80
N LEU A 43 -0.42 -7.30 -5.03
CA LEU A 43 -0.93 -5.95 -4.78
C LEU A 43 -0.99 -5.15 -6.09
N LYS A 44 0.07 -5.20 -6.89
CA LYS A 44 0.10 -4.54 -8.20
C LYS A 44 -0.96 -5.09 -9.15
N ALA A 45 -1.18 -6.40 -9.16
CA ALA A 45 -2.20 -7.01 -10.03
C ALA A 45 -3.60 -6.49 -9.69
N ASN A 46 -3.91 -6.32 -8.41
CA ASN A 46 -5.19 -5.76 -7.99
C ASN A 46 -5.29 -4.27 -8.30
N LEU A 47 -4.23 -3.51 -8.03
CA LEU A 47 -4.19 -2.07 -8.30
C LEU A 47 -4.31 -1.75 -9.79
N ALA A 48 -3.75 -2.60 -10.65
CA ALA A 48 -3.75 -2.38 -12.10
C ALA A 48 -5.16 -2.26 -12.68
N LYS A 49 -6.14 -2.90 -12.04
CA LYS A 49 -7.55 -2.82 -12.47
C LYS A 49 -8.12 -1.42 -12.34
N PHE A 50 -7.53 -0.59 -11.49
CA PHE A 50 -8.01 0.75 -11.17
C PHE A 50 -7.04 1.84 -11.60
N ARG A 51 -6.03 1.48 -12.37
CA ARG A 51 -5.00 2.41 -12.83
C ARG A 51 -5.61 3.54 -13.65
N PRO A 52 -5.27 4.81 -13.36
CA PRO A 52 -5.82 5.94 -14.11
C PRO A 52 -5.22 6.01 -15.51
N ASN A 53 -5.93 6.71 -16.42
CA ASN A 53 -5.46 6.92 -17.78
C ASN A 53 -4.24 7.84 -17.85
N ARG A 54 -4.11 8.73 -16.89
CA ARG A 54 -2.95 9.62 -16.78
C ARG A 54 -2.53 9.77 -15.33
N LYS A 55 -1.25 10.04 -15.14
CA LYS A 55 -0.68 10.26 -13.81
C LYS A 55 -1.18 11.58 -13.23
N ALA A 56 -1.37 11.61 -11.91
CA ALA A 56 -1.60 12.86 -11.21
C ALA A 56 -0.36 13.76 -11.36
N VAL A 57 -0.57 15.05 -11.60
CA VAL A 57 0.49 15.99 -11.93
C VAL A 57 0.97 16.78 -10.72
N GLY A 58 0.07 17.21 -9.86
CA GLY A 58 0.37 18.07 -8.73
C GLY A 58 0.36 17.33 -7.41
N PRO A 59 0.15 18.06 -6.31
CA PRO A 59 0.08 17.43 -4.99
C PRO A 59 -1.14 16.53 -4.87
N VAL A 60 -0.98 15.45 -4.13
CA VAL A 60 -1.99 14.40 -4.00
C VAL A 60 -2.32 14.20 -2.52
N ARG A 61 -3.62 13.99 -2.24
CA ARG A 61 -4.06 13.41 -0.98
C ARG A 61 -4.39 11.96 -1.22
N LEU A 62 -3.74 11.09 -0.44
CA LEU A 62 -4.02 9.65 -0.46
C LEU A 62 -4.75 9.28 0.83
N VAL A 63 -5.92 8.67 0.67
CA VAL A 63 -6.69 8.11 1.80
C VAL A 63 -6.77 6.63 1.62
N VAL A 64 -6.37 5.88 2.63
CA VAL A 64 -6.36 4.41 2.59
C VAL A 64 -7.02 3.84 3.83
N LYS A 65 -7.94 2.91 3.64
CA LYS A 65 -8.54 2.13 4.72
C LYS A 65 -8.23 0.66 4.49
N TRP A 66 -7.43 0.12 5.39
CA TRP A 66 -7.02 -1.29 5.38
C TRP A 66 -8.04 -2.09 6.16
N CYS A 67 -8.79 -2.96 5.48
CA CYS A 67 -9.84 -3.78 6.10
C CYS A 67 -9.36 -5.22 6.18
N PHE A 68 -8.98 -5.64 7.37
CA PHE A 68 -8.45 -6.98 7.62
C PHE A 68 -9.56 -7.93 8.04
N PRO A 69 -9.51 -9.20 7.61
CA PRO A 69 -10.53 -10.16 8.00
C PRO A 69 -10.55 -10.39 9.50
N ILE A 70 -11.75 -10.41 10.07
CA ILE A 70 -11.92 -10.57 11.50
C ILE A 70 -11.32 -11.89 11.98
N LYS A 71 -10.54 -11.81 13.06
CA LYS A 71 -10.03 -12.95 13.80
C LYS A 71 -10.36 -12.74 15.28
N GLY A 72 -10.81 -13.80 15.95
CA GLY A 72 -11.18 -13.72 17.35
C GLY A 72 -12.46 -12.93 17.58
N LYS A 73 -12.49 -12.17 18.67
CA LYS A 73 -13.72 -11.49 19.12
C LYS A 73 -13.83 -10.04 18.70
N HIS A 74 -13.34 -9.71 17.52
CA HIS A 74 -13.42 -8.34 16.99
C HIS A 74 -14.69 -8.14 16.19
N LYS A 75 -15.15 -6.90 16.14
CA LYS A 75 -16.36 -6.51 15.41
C LYS A 75 -16.02 -5.81 14.12
N ASP A 76 -16.93 -5.86 13.16
CA ASP A 76 -16.81 -5.14 11.91
C ASP A 76 -16.66 -3.63 12.17
N GLY A 77 -15.60 -3.04 11.60
CA GLY A 77 -15.30 -1.61 11.78
C GLY A 77 -14.52 -1.27 13.04
N GLU A 78 -14.18 -2.26 13.86
CA GLU A 78 -13.36 -2.04 15.04
C GLU A 78 -11.92 -1.70 14.61
N TRP A 79 -11.31 -0.72 15.28
CA TRP A 79 -9.92 -0.38 15.01
C TRP A 79 -9.00 -1.57 15.26
N LYS A 80 -8.13 -1.84 14.30
CA LYS A 80 -7.14 -2.91 14.46
C LYS A 80 -5.85 -2.32 15.03
N ILE A 81 -5.48 -2.75 16.23
CA ILE A 81 -4.30 -2.24 16.93
C ILE A 81 -3.14 -3.23 16.97
N SER A 82 -3.20 -4.25 16.13
CA SER A 82 -2.15 -5.26 15.98
C SER A 82 -1.49 -5.14 14.62
N LYS A 83 -0.40 -5.85 14.41
CA LYS A 83 0.35 -5.82 13.14
C LYS A 83 -0.52 -6.19 11.94
N PRO A 84 -0.20 -5.72 10.75
CA PRO A 84 1.02 -4.98 10.39
C PRO A 84 0.93 -3.49 10.77
N ASP A 85 2.08 -2.83 10.85
CA ASP A 85 2.17 -1.39 11.14
C ASP A 85 1.73 -0.60 9.91
N LEU A 86 0.98 0.49 10.14
CA LEU A 86 0.45 1.32 9.05
C LEU A 86 1.53 1.94 8.17
N ASP A 87 2.63 2.40 8.76
CA ASP A 87 3.72 3.01 8.00
C ASP A 87 4.34 2.02 7.01
N ASN A 88 4.55 0.77 7.42
CA ASN A 88 5.09 -0.28 6.55
C ASN A 88 4.11 -0.64 5.44
N SER A 89 2.83 -0.83 5.79
CA SER A 89 1.79 -1.13 4.81
C SER A 89 1.66 -0.01 3.78
N ASN A 90 1.68 1.22 4.26
CA ASN A 90 1.53 2.39 3.41
C ASN A 90 2.71 2.55 2.46
N LYS A 91 3.94 2.34 2.94
CA LYS A 91 5.11 2.42 2.09
C LYS A 91 5.04 1.42 0.94
N LEU A 92 4.67 0.19 1.23
CA LEU A 92 4.49 -0.85 0.23
C LEU A 92 3.44 -0.45 -0.81
N LEU A 93 2.30 0.04 -0.35
CA LEU A 93 1.21 0.47 -1.23
C LEU A 93 1.64 1.62 -2.13
N GLN A 94 2.27 2.65 -1.57
CA GLN A 94 2.71 3.81 -2.34
C GLN A 94 3.77 3.42 -3.39
N ASP A 95 4.69 2.53 -3.06
CA ASP A 95 5.68 2.03 -4.02
C ASP A 95 4.98 1.36 -5.21
N CYS A 96 3.99 0.52 -4.94
CA CYS A 96 3.23 -0.15 -5.99
C CYS A 96 2.41 0.83 -6.84
N MET A 97 1.79 1.82 -6.21
CA MET A 97 0.99 2.83 -6.92
C MET A 97 1.87 3.73 -7.78
N THR A 98 3.07 4.07 -7.31
CA THR A 98 4.05 4.81 -8.11
C THR A 98 4.45 4.01 -9.35
N ASP A 99 4.76 2.73 -9.18
CA ASP A 99 5.14 1.85 -10.29
C ASP A 99 4.04 1.74 -11.34
N LEU A 100 2.79 1.79 -10.92
CA LEU A 100 1.63 1.67 -11.82
C LEU A 100 1.18 3.00 -12.43
N GLY A 101 1.80 4.10 -12.04
CA GLY A 101 1.53 5.39 -12.66
C GLY A 101 0.31 6.13 -12.11
N PHE A 102 -0.05 5.93 -10.85
CA PHE A 102 -1.05 6.77 -10.19
C PHE A 102 -0.54 8.21 -10.05
N TRP A 103 0.76 8.36 -9.88
CA TRP A 103 1.50 9.63 -9.89
C TRP A 103 2.91 9.35 -10.41
N LYS A 104 3.68 10.40 -10.59
CA LYS A 104 5.06 10.26 -11.09
C LYS A 104 6.03 9.84 -9.98
N ASP A 105 5.82 10.41 -8.79
CA ASP A 105 6.72 10.24 -7.64
C ASP A 105 5.89 10.25 -6.37
N ASP A 106 6.15 9.34 -5.44
CA ASP A 106 5.44 9.29 -4.15
C ASP A 106 5.65 10.56 -3.31
N ALA A 107 6.67 11.36 -3.62
CA ALA A 107 6.87 12.68 -3.01
C ALA A 107 5.69 13.64 -3.29
N GLN A 108 4.88 13.36 -4.32
CA GLN A 108 3.68 14.15 -4.61
C GLN A 108 2.58 13.96 -3.56
N VAL A 109 2.64 12.87 -2.78
CA VAL A 109 1.67 12.63 -1.71
C VAL A 109 1.96 13.60 -0.58
N ALA A 110 1.25 14.71 -0.57
CA ALA A 110 1.42 15.79 0.39
C ALA A 110 0.46 15.68 1.58
N SER A 111 -0.58 14.88 1.46
CA SER A 111 -1.55 14.60 2.51
C SER A 111 -1.83 13.09 2.51
N LEU A 112 -1.70 12.47 3.67
CA LEU A 112 -1.86 11.03 3.82
C LEU A 112 -2.75 10.71 5.00
N ILE A 113 -3.80 9.94 4.75
CA ILE A 113 -4.68 9.41 5.80
C ILE A 113 -4.70 7.90 5.64
N CYS A 114 -4.18 7.20 6.64
CA CYS A 114 -4.16 5.74 6.68
C CYS A 114 -4.83 5.23 7.93
N GLU A 115 -5.74 4.30 7.76
CA GLU A 115 -6.49 3.70 8.87
C GLU A 115 -6.57 2.19 8.66
N LYS A 116 -6.65 1.43 9.74
CA LYS A 116 -6.81 -0.02 9.64
C LYS A 116 -7.88 -0.52 10.60
N PHE A 117 -8.67 -1.45 10.09
CA PHE A 117 -9.86 -1.96 10.76
C PHE A 117 -9.97 -3.47 10.64
N TRP A 118 -10.71 -4.08 11.55
CA TRP A 118 -11.25 -5.42 11.39
C TRP A 118 -12.53 -5.30 10.56
N ALA A 119 -12.74 -6.21 9.62
CA ALA A 119 -13.89 -6.11 8.74
C ALA A 119 -14.43 -7.50 8.35
N VAL A 120 -15.74 -7.57 8.19
CA VAL A 120 -16.41 -8.77 7.65
C VAL A 120 -16.03 -8.95 6.18
N ILE A 121 -15.95 -7.83 5.44
CA ILE A 121 -15.52 -7.84 4.02
C ILE A 121 -14.11 -7.28 3.95
N PRO A 122 -13.10 -8.14 3.81
CA PRO A 122 -11.72 -7.67 3.76
C PRO A 122 -11.41 -6.99 2.43
N GLY A 123 -10.55 -6.00 2.48
CA GLY A 123 -10.11 -5.27 1.30
C GLY A 123 -9.35 -4.02 1.64
N ILE A 124 -9.06 -3.24 0.62
CA ILE A 124 -8.35 -1.97 0.76
C ILE A 124 -9.15 -0.90 0.02
N TRP A 125 -9.67 0.06 0.77
CA TRP A 125 -10.36 1.21 0.17
C TRP A 125 -9.35 2.32 -0.03
N ILE A 126 -9.33 2.90 -1.24
CA ILE A 126 -8.36 3.90 -1.65
C ILE A 126 -9.06 5.06 -2.32
N ARG A 127 -8.66 6.28 -1.94
CA ARG A 127 -9.05 7.50 -2.63
C ARG A 127 -7.79 8.29 -2.96
N VAL A 128 -7.69 8.73 -4.21
CA VAL A 128 -6.61 9.60 -4.69
C VAL A 128 -7.23 10.91 -5.12
N GLU A 129 -6.87 12.00 -4.46
CA GLU A 129 -7.35 13.35 -4.77
C GLU A 129 -6.20 14.19 -5.28
N GLU A 130 -6.37 14.82 -6.43
CA GLU A 130 -5.45 15.87 -6.88
C GLU A 130 -5.80 17.16 -6.15
N LEU A 131 -4.83 17.74 -5.48
CA LEU A 131 -5.02 18.96 -4.71
C LEU A 131 -4.66 20.19 -5.54
N ASP A 132 -5.30 21.31 -5.21
CA ASP A 132 -5.06 22.58 -5.86
C ASP A 132 -4.41 23.53 -4.86
N ASN A 133 -3.17 23.96 -5.17
CA ASN A 133 -2.45 24.90 -4.30
C ASN A 133 -3.10 26.29 -4.23
N ASP A 134 -3.99 26.61 -5.16
CA ASP A 134 -4.65 27.92 -5.23
C ASP A 134 -5.91 28.00 -4.36
N THR A 135 -6.32 26.91 -3.70
CA THR A 135 -7.58 26.83 -2.96
C THR A 135 -7.42 26.89 -1.44
N ASN A 136 -6.34 27.37 -0.95
CA ASN A 136 -6.10 27.48 0.49
C ASN A 136 -6.93 28.59 1.14
#